data_5103c2b71722147a090c08783142ec9f
#
_entry.id   5103c2b71722147a090c08783142ec9f
#
_cell.length_a   1.000
_cell.length_b   1.000
_cell.length_c   1.000
_cell.angle_alpha   90.00
_cell.angle_beta   90.00
_cell.angle_gamma   90.00
#
_symmetry.space_group_name_H-M   'P 1'
#
loop_
_entity.id
_entity.type
_entity.pdbx_description
1 polymer ?
#
loop_
_entity_poly.entity_id
_entity_poly.type
_entity_poly.pdbx_seq_one_letter_code
_entity_poly.pdbx_strand_id
1 'polypeptide(L)'
;MHKIPKGTALAFDFGEARIGVAQGDAELGLSHPLSTVTGGSNDEKFAAIAKLVQEWQPRYFVVGLPVHTDGTEHEMTHLSRKFGRRLNGRFNLPVYWVDEWLSSVYAESLLSEAQVFGKKRKSVLDQVAAQAILHGFFEGGPAECFNGREG
;
A
#
# COMPACT_ATOMS: atom_id res chain seq x y z
N MET A 1 4.32 -5.23 -18.65
CA MET A 1 4.98 -5.58 -17.37
C MET A 1 5.90 -4.45 -16.94
N HIS A 2 5.79 -3.98 -15.73
CA HIS A 2 6.66 -2.93 -15.21
C HIS A 2 7.97 -3.49 -14.65
N LYS A 3 8.98 -2.65 -14.62
CA LYS A 3 10.25 -2.99 -14.00
C LYS A 3 10.15 -2.76 -12.49
N ILE A 4 10.52 -3.76 -11.70
CA ILE A 4 10.43 -3.68 -10.25
C ILE A 4 11.74 -3.11 -9.71
N PRO A 5 11.70 -1.97 -9.00
CA PRO A 5 12.92 -1.40 -8.43
C PRO A 5 13.49 -2.27 -7.32
N LYS A 6 14.78 -2.17 -7.13
CA LYS A 6 15.48 -2.87 -6.05
C LYS A 6 15.29 -2.15 -4.73
N GLY A 7 15.43 -2.89 -3.65
CA GLY A 7 15.38 -2.35 -2.30
C GLY A 7 14.03 -2.51 -1.64
N THR A 8 13.93 -1.98 -0.45
CA THR A 8 12.73 -2.09 0.38
C THR A 8 11.61 -1.21 -0.16
N ALA A 9 10.39 -1.73 -0.13
CA ALA A 9 9.18 -1.00 -0.47
C ALA A 9 8.25 -0.96 0.71
N LEU A 10 7.50 0.13 0.85
CA LEU A 10 6.36 0.20 1.74
C LEU A 10 5.09 0.27 0.89
N ALA A 11 4.13 -0.57 1.21
CA ALA A 11 2.85 -0.59 0.52
C ALA A 11 1.76 -0.11 1.46
N PHE A 12 0.76 0.56 0.90
CA PHE A 12 -0.32 1.17 1.65
C PHE A 12 -1.68 0.78 1.09
N ASP A 13 -2.57 0.36 1.98
CA ASP A 13 -3.99 0.23 1.69
C ASP A 13 -4.67 1.43 2.35
N PHE A 14 -4.93 2.46 1.55
CA PHE A 14 -5.46 3.73 2.06
C PHE A 14 -6.94 3.62 2.40
N GLY A 15 -7.29 3.98 3.64
CA GLY A 15 -8.65 4.19 4.09
C GLY A 15 -8.73 5.51 4.83
N GLU A 16 -9.90 6.10 4.90
CA GLU A 16 -10.07 7.40 5.58
C GLU A 16 -9.76 7.32 7.06
N ALA A 17 -10.18 6.24 7.72
CA ALA A 17 -9.97 6.06 9.14
C ALA A 17 -8.67 5.34 9.46
N ARG A 18 -8.27 4.40 8.62
CA ARG A 18 -7.09 3.57 8.86
C ARG A 18 -6.33 3.35 7.56
N ILE A 19 -5.02 3.27 7.67
CA ILE A 19 -4.15 2.98 6.52
C ILE A 19 -3.34 1.74 6.90
N GLY A 20 -3.56 0.65 6.17
CA GLY A 20 -2.77 -0.57 6.35
C GLY A 20 -1.41 -0.39 5.69
N VAL A 21 -0.35 -0.89 6.32
CA VAL A 21 1.02 -0.77 5.82
C VAL A 21 1.68 -2.13 5.81
N ALA A 22 2.38 -2.41 4.73
CA ALA A 22 3.21 -3.60 4.59
C ALA A 22 4.60 -3.20 4.09
N GLN A 23 5.59 -4.04 4.34
CA GLN A 23 6.93 -3.82 3.83
C GLN A 23 7.39 -5.07 3.09
N GLY A 24 8.33 -4.90 2.19
CA GLY A 24 8.87 -6.03 1.47
C GLY A 24 10.04 -5.65 0.58
N ASP A 25 10.63 -6.67 -0.03
CA ASP A 25 11.78 -6.53 -0.90
C ASP A 25 11.64 -7.53 -2.06
N ALA A 26 11.64 -7.01 -3.27
CA ALA A 26 11.46 -7.83 -4.46
C ALA A 26 12.61 -8.81 -4.69
N GLU A 27 13.83 -8.44 -4.33
CA GLU A 27 14.99 -9.31 -4.49
C GLU A 27 14.90 -10.54 -3.58
N LEU A 28 14.34 -10.35 -2.39
CA LEU A 28 14.13 -11.45 -1.44
C LEU A 28 12.81 -12.18 -1.70
N GLY A 29 11.92 -11.60 -2.51
CA GLY A 29 10.60 -12.16 -2.78
C GLY A 29 9.69 -12.15 -1.56
N LEU A 30 9.94 -11.25 -0.61
CA LEU A 30 9.22 -11.22 0.67
C LEU A 30 8.34 -9.98 0.78
N SER A 31 7.15 -10.17 1.34
CA SER A 31 6.27 -9.09 1.74
C SER A 31 5.65 -9.47 3.08
N HIS A 32 5.56 -8.51 3.99
CA HIS A 32 5.08 -8.74 5.35
C HIS A 32 4.13 -7.64 5.78
N PRO A 33 3.06 -7.99 6.53
CA PRO A 33 2.26 -6.94 7.17
C PRO A 33 3.12 -6.20 8.19
N LEU A 34 2.96 -4.89 8.29
CA LEU A 34 3.82 -4.08 9.15
C LEU A 34 3.04 -3.36 10.23
N SER A 35 2.07 -2.55 9.86
CA SER A 35 1.40 -1.66 10.81
C SER A 35 0.06 -1.20 10.27
N THR A 36 -0.76 -0.65 11.15
CA THR A 36 -1.97 0.08 10.78
C THR A 36 -1.81 1.49 11.31
N VAL A 37 -1.87 2.47 10.42
CA VAL A 37 -1.76 3.88 10.79
C VAL A 37 -3.14 4.44 11.05
N THR A 38 -3.33 5.02 12.24
CA THR A 38 -4.56 5.68 12.61
C THR A 38 -4.24 7.10 13.04
N GLY A 39 -5.24 7.97 13.06
CA GLY A 39 -5.05 9.35 13.48
C GLY A 39 -6.22 10.19 13.09
N GLY A 40 -6.43 11.30 13.80
CA GLY A 40 -7.53 12.22 13.55
C GLY A 40 -7.27 13.19 12.42
N SER A 41 -6.00 13.43 12.09
CA SER A 41 -5.62 14.37 11.04
C SER A 41 -4.60 13.76 10.09
N ASN A 42 -4.46 14.39 8.93
CA ASN A 42 -3.44 14.01 7.96
C ASN A 42 -2.03 14.15 8.56
N ASP A 43 -1.80 15.20 9.32
CA ASP A 43 -0.49 15.44 9.94
C ASP A 43 -0.11 14.31 10.89
N GLU A 44 -1.06 13.82 11.70
CA GLU A 44 -0.81 12.69 12.58
C GLU A 44 -0.49 11.42 11.81
N LYS A 45 -1.26 11.17 10.74
CA LYS A 45 -1.04 9.98 9.89
C LYS A 45 0.33 10.04 9.21
N PHE A 46 0.68 11.19 8.65
CA PHE A 46 1.97 11.33 7.97
C PHE A 46 3.14 11.33 8.94
N ALA A 47 2.95 11.80 10.18
CA ALA A 47 3.98 11.68 11.22
C ALA A 47 4.28 10.21 11.53
N ALA A 48 3.24 9.37 11.63
CA ALA A 48 3.40 7.94 11.84
C ALA A 48 4.10 7.29 10.65
N ILE A 49 3.72 7.67 9.44
CA ILE A 49 4.35 7.15 8.21
C ILE A 49 5.82 7.57 8.16
N ALA A 50 6.14 8.80 8.57
CA ALA A 50 7.52 9.28 8.59
C ALA A 50 8.42 8.41 9.47
N LYS A 51 7.88 7.94 10.60
CA LYS A 51 8.62 7.03 11.48
C LYS A 51 8.92 5.70 10.78
N LEU A 52 7.95 5.18 10.04
CA LEU A 52 8.13 3.94 9.28
C LEU A 52 9.15 4.14 8.15
N VAL A 53 9.11 5.28 7.47
CA VAL A 53 10.08 5.61 6.43
C VAL A 53 11.49 5.67 7.02
N GLN A 54 11.63 6.29 8.17
CA GLN A 54 12.92 6.40 8.85
C GLN A 54 13.45 5.03 9.28
N GLU A 55 12.56 4.18 9.79
CA GLU A 55 12.92 2.84 10.28
C GLU A 55 13.28 1.90 9.14
N TRP A 56 12.52 1.90 8.05
CA TRP A 56 12.66 0.89 6.99
C TRP A 56 13.45 1.39 5.78
N GLN A 57 13.67 2.69 5.65
CA GLN A 57 14.44 3.30 4.55
C GLN A 57 13.98 2.79 3.17
N PRO A 58 12.68 2.92 2.84
CA PRO A 58 12.19 2.40 1.58
C PRO A 58 12.75 3.17 0.39
N ARG A 59 12.81 2.51 -0.75
CA ARG A 59 13.22 3.12 -2.01
C ARG A 59 12.05 3.62 -2.82
N TYR A 60 10.85 3.10 -2.54
CA TYR A 60 9.64 3.51 -3.24
C TYR A 60 8.42 3.08 -2.43
N PHE A 61 7.26 3.60 -2.84
CA PHE A 61 5.98 3.27 -2.23
C PHE A 61 5.08 2.59 -3.23
N VAL A 62 4.20 1.71 -2.76
CA VAL A 62 3.16 1.08 -3.56
C VAL A 62 1.82 1.38 -2.90
N VAL A 63 0.87 1.89 -3.65
CA VAL A 63 -0.46 2.25 -3.13
C VAL A 63 -1.52 1.53 -3.94
N GLY A 64 -2.44 0.84 -3.25
CA GLY A 64 -3.56 0.19 -3.90
C GLY A 64 -4.62 1.21 -4.32
N LEU A 65 -5.14 1.05 -5.52
CA LEU A 65 -6.24 1.88 -6.01
C LEU A 65 -7.52 1.06 -6.00
N PRO A 66 -8.49 1.42 -5.14
CA PRO A 66 -9.79 0.78 -5.21
C PRO A 66 -10.50 1.23 -6.47
N VAL A 67 -10.94 0.28 -7.27
CA VAL A 67 -11.69 0.55 -8.49
C VAL A 67 -12.88 -0.38 -8.54
N HIS A 68 -13.89 -0.02 -9.35
CA HIS A 68 -15.02 -0.91 -9.57
C HIS A 68 -14.57 -2.13 -10.38
N THR A 69 -15.37 -3.19 -10.36
CA THR A 69 -15.04 -4.43 -11.07
C THR A 69 -14.88 -4.23 -12.58
N ASP A 70 -15.50 -3.18 -13.13
CA ASP A 70 -15.34 -2.81 -14.54
C ASP A 70 -14.13 -1.91 -14.80
N GLY A 71 -13.33 -1.63 -13.76
CA GLY A 71 -12.13 -0.80 -13.89
C GLY A 71 -12.36 0.70 -13.76
N THR A 72 -13.59 1.15 -13.57
CA THR A 72 -13.87 2.58 -13.43
C THR A 72 -13.49 3.09 -12.05
N GLU A 73 -13.04 4.35 -11.99
CA GLU A 73 -12.63 4.99 -10.75
C GLU A 73 -13.83 5.55 -9.99
N HIS A 74 -13.70 5.63 -8.67
CA HIS A 74 -14.71 6.23 -7.79
C HIS A 74 -14.01 7.16 -6.80
N GLU A 75 -14.75 7.71 -5.84
CA GLU A 75 -14.23 8.70 -4.90
C GLU A 75 -12.99 8.20 -4.15
N MET A 76 -13.03 6.96 -3.64
CA MET A 76 -11.89 6.40 -2.92
C MET A 76 -10.66 6.24 -3.81
N THR A 77 -10.86 6.01 -5.11
CA THR A 77 -9.74 5.97 -6.06
C THR A 77 -9.02 7.32 -6.09
N HIS A 78 -9.79 8.39 -6.18
CA HIS A 78 -9.23 9.75 -6.21
C HIS A 78 -8.51 10.09 -4.91
N LEU A 79 -9.07 9.69 -3.77
CA LEU A 79 -8.45 9.92 -2.48
C LEU A 79 -7.15 9.14 -2.34
N SER A 80 -7.11 7.91 -2.84
CA SER A 80 -5.90 7.09 -2.83
C SER A 80 -4.81 7.69 -3.72
N ARG A 81 -5.18 8.25 -4.88
CA ARG A 81 -4.22 8.95 -5.75
C ARG A 81 -3.67 10.20 -5.07
N LYS A 82 -4.53 10.96 -4.40
CA LYS A 82 -4.12 12.14 -3.65
C LYS A 82 -3.15 11.76 -2.54
N PHE A 83 -3.42 10.66 -1.83
CA PHE A 83 -2.54 10.14 -0.80
C PHE A 83 -1.16 9.80 -1.37
N GLY A 84 -1.13 9.09 -2.50
CA GLY A 84 0.13 8.73 -3.15
C GLY A 84 0.94 9.94 -3.59
N ARG A 85 0.29 10.98 -4.14
CA ARG A 85 0.97 12.21 -4.51
C ARG A 85 1.58 12.92 -3.29
N ARG A 86 0.88 12.87 -2.17
CA ARG A 86 1.39 13.44 -0.90
C ARG A 86 2.59 12.66 -0.39
N LEU A 87 2.59 11.34 -0.51
CA LEU A 87 3.75 10.52 -0.16
C LEU A 87 4.97 10.93 -0.99
N ASN A 88 4.78 11.06 -2.30
CA ASN A 88 5.86 11.52 -3.18
C ASN A 88 6.36 12.90 -2.78
N GLY A 89 5.44 13.83 -2.53
CA GLY A 89 5.81 15.20 -2.17
C GLY A 89 6.53 15.31 -0.84
N ARG A 90 6.15 14.51 0.14
CA ARG A 90 6.75 14.58 1.48
C ARG A 90 8.07 13.83 1.59
N PHE A 91 8.21 12.72 0.89
CA PHE A 91 9.37 11.84 1.07
C PHE A 91 10.28 11.75 -0.15
N ASN A 92 9.90 12.36 -1.26
CA ASN A 92 10.70 12.38 -2.49
C ASN A 92 11.01 10.99 -3.03
N LEU A 93 10.07 10.06 -2.91
CA LEU A 93 10.22 8.71 -3.41
C LEU A 93 9.13 8.43 -4.44
N PRO A 94 9.43 7.63 -5.48
CA PRO A 94 8.40 7.29 -6.47
C PRO A 94 7.28 6.47 -5.85
N VAL A 95 6.09 6.62 -6.39
CA VAL A 95 4.88 5.92 -5.94
C VAL A 95 4.36 5.11 -7.11
N TYR A 96 4.05 3.85 -6.85
CA TYR A 96 3.42 2.96 -7.83
C TYR A 96 2.00 2.66 -7.38
N TRP A 97 1.04 2.78 -8.30
CA TRP A 97 -0.35 2.43 -8.01
C TRP A 97 -0.69 1.10 -8.68
N VAL A 98 -1.38 0.24 -7.95
CA VAL A 98 -1.87 -1.05 -8.47
C VAL A 98 -3.35 -1.19 -8.16
N ASP A 99 -4.09 -1.92 -9.01
CA ASP A 99 -5.51 -2.16 -8.80
C ASP A 99 -5.73 -3.08 -7.60
N GLU A 100 -6.51 -2.60 -6.66
CA GLU A 100 -6.70 -3.26 -5.37
C GLU A 100 -7.63 -4.47 -5.42
N TRP A 101 -8.56 -4.52 -6.40
CA TRP A 101 -9.53 -5.61 -6.41
C TRP A 101 -8.89 -7.00 -6.52
N LEU A 102 -7.77 -7.12 -7.22
CA LEU A 102 -7.04 -8.39 -7.29
C LEU A 102 -6.42 -8.75 -5.95
N SER A 103 -5.97 -7.76 -5.20
CA SER A 103 -5.34 -8.00 -3.90
C SER A 103 -6.34 -8.37 -2.82
N SER A 104 -7.62 -8.00 -2.97
CA SER A 104 -8.67 -8.39 -2.02
C SER A 104 -8.85 -9.90 -1.95
N VAL A 105 -8.78 -10.58 -3.10
CA VAL A 105 -8.90 -12.04 -3.15
C VAL A 105 -7.72 -12.69 -2.41
N TYR A 106 -6.52 -12.18 -2.65
CA TYR A 106 -5.31 -12.68 -1.98
C TYR A 106 -5.37 -12.42 -0.47
N ALA A 107 -5.83 -11.24 -0.07
CA ALA A 107 -5.96 -10.88 1.34
C ALA A 107 -6.94 -11.80 2.09
N GLU A 108 -8.08 -12.11 1.47
CA GLU A 108 -9.04 -13.03 2.08
C GLU A 108 -8.45 -14.44 2.24
N SER A 109 -7.69 -14.88 1.25
CA SER A 109 -7.00 -16.17 1.31
C SER A 109 -6.02 -16.23 2.49
N LEU A 110 -5.23 -15.17 2.68
CA LEU A 110 -4.28 -15.09 3.77
C LEU A 110 -4.96 -15.07 5.14
N LEU A 111 -6.07 -14.35 5.26
CA LEU A 111 -6.84 -14.29 6.50
C LEU A 111 -7.46 -15.64 6.83
N SER A 112 -7.95 -16.33 5.82
CA SER A 112 -8.53 -17.67 5.98
C SER A 112 -7.50 -18.65 6.51
N GLU A 113 -6.28 -18.61 5.97
CA GLU A 113 -5.18 -19.46 6.42
C GLU A 113 -4.76 -19.14 7.86
N ALA A 114 -4.76 -17.86 8.21
CA ALA A 114 -4.35 -17.41 9.53
C ALA A 114 -5.43 -17.61 10.59
N GLN A 115 -6.66 -17.93 10.19
CA GLN A 115 -7.81 -18.10 11.09
C GLN A 115 -7.99 -16.92 12.04
N VAL A 116 -7.97 -15.72 11.48
CA VAL A 116 -8.10 -14.48 12.25
C VAL A 116 -9.57 -14.11 12.43
N PHE A 117 -9.98 -13.87 13.67
CA PHE A 117 -11.36 -13.58 14.04
C PHE A 117 -11.47 -12.38 14.97
N GLY A 118 -12.65 -11.76 15.01
CA GLY A 118 -12.99 -10.73 15.97
C GLY A 118 -12.42 -9.35 15.65
N LYS A 119 -12.21 -8.56 16.70
CA LYS A 119 -11.75 -7.16 16.56
C LYS A 119 -10.37 -7.03 15.93
N LYS A 120 -9.50 -7.99 16.18
CA LYS A 120 -8.16 -8.01 15.61
C LYS A 120 -8.21 -8.17 14.09
N ARG A 121 -9.30 -8.72 13.56
CA ARG A 121 -9.45 -8.95 12.14
C ARG A 121 -9.35 -7.67 11.31
N LYS A 122 -9.97 -6.55 11.76
CA LYS A 122 -9.96 -5.30 11.00
C LYS A 122 -8.55 -4.72 10.85
N SER A 123 -7.79 -4.67 11.95
CA SER A 123 -6.43 -4.16 11.91
C SER A 123 -5.53 -5.07 11.08
N VAL A 124 -5.65 -6.38 11.26
CA VAL A 124 -4.88 -7.35 10.49
C VAL A 124 -5.29 -7.33 9.02
N LEU A 125 -6.59 -7.17 8.74
CA LEU A 125 -7.08 -7.10 7.36
C LEU A 125 -6.46 -5.91 6.61
N ASP A 126 -6.37 -4.75 7.24
CA ASP A 126 -5.75 -3.58 6.62
C ASP A 126 -4.29 -3.86 6.25
N GLN A 127 -3.54 -4.50 7.14
CA GLN A 127 -2.14 -4.84 6.92
C GLN A 127 -1.98 -5.93 5.86
N VAL A 128 -2.84 -6.94 5.88
CA VAL A 128 -2.82 -8.03 4.91
C VAL A 128 -3.23 -7.51 3.52
N ALA A 129 -4.17 -6.57 3.47
CA ALA A 129 -4.52 -5.93 2.21
C ALA A 129 -3.32 -5.18 1.62
N ALA A 130 -2.57 -4.46 2.45
CA ALA A 130 -1.35 -3.79 2.00
C ALA A 130 -0.29 -4.81 1.53
N GLN A 131 -0.15 -5.92 2.24
CA GLN A 131 0.74 -7.00 1.84
C GLN A 131 0.35 -7.57 0.48
N ALA A 132 -0.95 -7.77 0.25
CA ALA A 132 -1.47 -8.28 -1.01
C ALA A 132 -1.20 -7.31 -2.16
N ILE A 133 -1.33 -6.02 -1.91
CA ILE A 133 -1.01 -4.97 -2.89
C ILE A 133 0.47 -5.09 -3.30
N LEU A 134 1.34 -5.21 -2.33
CA LEU A 134 2.78 -5.33 -2.58
C LEU A 134 3.12 -6.63 -3.31
N HIS A 135 2.50 -7.73 -2.90
CA HIS A 135 2.66 -9.03 -3.57
C HIS A 135 2.27 -8.93 -5.04
N GLY A 136 1.11 -8.32 -5.33
CA GLY A 136 0.66 -8.14 -6.71
C GLY A 136 1.63 -7.30 -7.54
N PHE A 137 2.23 -6.29 -6.92
CA PHE A 137 3.24 -5.48 -7.57
C PHE A 137 4.48 -6.31 -7.90
N PHE A 138 4.94 -7.13 -6.97
CA PHE A 138 6.13 -7.98 -7.18
C PHE A 138 5.89 -9.06 -8.24
N GLU A 139 4.64 -9.53 -8.38
CA GLU A 139 4.28 -10.52 -9.41
C GLU A 139 4.19 -9.90 -10.81
N GLY A 140 4.44 -8.60 -10.94
CA GLY A 140 4.43 -7.95 -12.24
C GLY A 140 3.05 -7.50 -12.71
N GLY A 141 2.09 -7.40 -11.80
CA GLY A 141 0.76 -6.91 -12.14
C GLY A 141 0.79 -5.48 -12.66
N PRO A 142 -0.28 -5.03 -13.35
CA PRO A 142 -0.32 -3.68 -13.90
C PRO A 142 -0.11 -2.62 -12.82
N ALA A 143 0.76 -1.67 -13.09
CA ALA A 143 1.07 -0.60 -12.16
C ALA A 143 1.33 0.70 -12.92
N GLU A 144 1.00 1.81 -12.25
CA GLU A 144 1.22 3.16 -12.78
C GLU A 144 2.22 3.84 -11.85
N CYS A 145 3.26 4.45 -12.40
CA CYS A 145 4.28 5.13 -11.59
C CYS A 145 4.05 6.64 -11.57
N PHE A 146 4.14 7.22 -10.40
CA PHE A 146 4.12 8.66 -10.23
C PHE A 146 5.41 9.10 -9.51
N ASN A 147 6.14 10.00 -10.16
CA ASN A 147 7.29 10.66 -9.55
C ASN A 147 7.28 12.12 -10.02
N GLY A 148 6.88 13.00 -9.11
CA GLY A 148 6.72 14.42 -9.44
C GLY A 148 7.98 15.11 -9.92
N ARG A 149 9.15 14.52 -9.68
CA ARG A 149 10.43 15.09 -10.11
C ARG A 149 10.69 14.90 -11.60
N GLU A 150 10.02 13.95 -12.21
CA GLU A 150 10.20 13.63 -13.63
C GLU A 150 9.24 14.42 -14.53
N GLY A 151 8.28 15.07 -13.92
CA GLY A 151 7.20 15.83 -14.60
C GLY A 151 7.60 17.03 -15.34
#